data_9caf9938ac02115543f6c43e828a18f7
#
_entry.id   9caf9938ac02115543f6c43e828a18f7
#
_cell.length_a   1.000
_cell.length_b   1.000
_cell.length_c   1.000
_cell.angle_alpha   90.00
_cell.angle_beta   90.00
_cell.angle_gamma   90.00
#
_symmetry.space_group_name_H-M   'P 1'
#
loop_
_entity.id
_entity.type
_entity.pdbx_description
1 polymer ?
#
loop_
_entity_poly.entity_id
_entity_poly.type
_entity_poly.pdbx_seq_one_letter_code
_entity_poly.pdbx_strand_id
1 'polypeptide(L)'
;GQDDAAIKKPTIVEALQGKGVTNIKGGGHHSMAATENGDCLIWGRIDGAQGGFTSEELQKMPGDVVMRDHRNDPRILLVPTKVEAVKGATTKLAPGPEHNLVVTKEGKAWSWGFSANYQTGLGTEDDVLEPTLIDNSAVKEKALNGVFTGGQYSMLTAPAQ
;
A
#
# COMPACT_ATOMS: atom_id res chain seq x y z
N GLY A 1 10.06 -6.13 14.09
CA GLY A 1 10.20 -4.85 14.75
C GLY A 1 11.27 -4.90 15.82
N GLN A 2 12.21 -3.98 15.76
CA GLN A 2 13.19 -3.78 16.82
C GLN A 2 12.79 -2.51 17.59
N ASP A 3 12.90 -2.53 18.91
CA ASP A 3 12.63 -1.38 19.79
C ASP A 3 13.68 -0.26 19.67
N ASP A 4 14.69 -0.44 18.84
CA ASP A 4 15.73 0.56 18.63
C ASP A 4 15.22 1.72 17.77
N ALA A 5 15.45 2.94 18.23
CA ALA A 5 15.06 4.18 17.54
C ALA A 5 15.70 4.33 16.14
N ALA A 6 16.73 3.55 15.81
CA ALA A 6 17.37 3.54 14.50
C ALA A 6 18.10 2.22 14.22
N ILE A 7 17.97 1.71 13.01
CA ILE A 7 18.77 0.57 12.51
C ILE A 7 20.04 1.15 11.87
N LYS A 8 21.19 1.01 12.56
CA LYS A 8 22.46 1.61 12.15
C LYS A 8 23.22 0.83 11.08
N LYS A 9 22.79 -0.39 10.76
CA LYS A 9 23.44 -1.27 9.76
C LYS A 9 22.39 -1.82 8.81
N PRO A 10 22.70 -2.02 7.53
CA PRO A 10 21.82 -2.76 6.63
C PRO A 10 21.43 -4.10 7.24
N THR A 11 20.15 -4.36 7.37
CA THR A 11 19.59 -5.57 7.98
C THR A 11 18.62 -6.23 7.02
N ILE A 12 18.74 -7.54 6.88
CA ILE A 12 17.84 -8.34 6.03
C ILE A 12 16.44 -8.35 6.65
N VAL A 13 15.42 -8.08 5.83
CA VAL A 13 14.02 -8.31 6.21
C VAL A 13 13.71 -9.79 5.95
N GLU A 14 13.94 -10.62 6.97
CA GLU A 14 13.81 -12.10 6.86
C GLU A 14 12.42 -12.53 6.35
N ALA A 15 11.36 -11.81 6.74
CA ALA A 15 10.00 -12.10 6.30
C ALA A 15 9.77 -11.92 4.79
N LEU A 16 10.70 -11.31 4.05
CA LEU A 16 10.67 -11.19 2.59
C LEU A 16 11.51 -12.27 1.89
N GLN A 17 12.33 -13.02 2.63
CA GLN A 17 13.15 -14.08 2.03
C GLN A 17 12.27 -15.18 1.43
N GLY A 18 12.63 -15.62 0.22
CA GLY A 18 11.89 -16.64 -0.51
C GLY A 18 10.52 -16.21 -1.08
N LYS A 19 10.13 -14.95 -0.91
CA LYS A 19 8.86 -14.42 -1.46
C LYS A 19 8.95 -13.95 -2.92
N GLY A 20 10.11 -14.03 -3.56
CA GLY A 20 10.27 -13.58 -4.94
C GLY A 20 9.93 -12.09 -5.12
N VAL A 21 10.48 -11.22 -4.25
CA VAL A 21 10.23 -9.77 -4.33
C VAL A 21 10.80 -9.21 -5.62
N THR A 22 9.94 -8.60 -6.45
CA THR A 22 10.31 -8.00 -7.74
C THR A 22 10.40 -6.48 -7.69
N ASN A 23 9.69 -5.86 -6.75
CA ASN A 23 9.67 -4.41 -6.56
C ASN A 23 9.48 -4.09 -5.09
N ILE A 24 10.16 -3.04 -4.60
CA ILE A 24 10.02 -2.52 -3.24
C ILE A 24 10.05 -1.00 -3.27
N LYS A 25 9.17 -0.37 -2.50
CA LYS A 25 9.06 1.09 -2.38
C LYS A 25 8.77 1.49 -0.95
N GLY A 26 9.35 2.63 -0.52
CA GLY A 26 9.03 3.28 0.76
C GLY A 26 8.07 4.44 0.57
N GLY A 27 7.07 4.53 1.44
CA GLY A 27 6.23 5.70 1.63
C GLY A 27 6.73 6.60 2.76
N GLY A 28 5.85 7.40 3.37
CA GLY A 28 6.22 8.27 4.49
C GLY A 28 6.71 7.50 5.71
N HIS A 29 5.95 6.51 6.16
CA HIS A 29 6.26 5.72 7.35
C HIS A 29 5.89 4.23 7.18
N HIS A 30 5.70 3.78 5.95
CA HIS A 30 5.39 2.40 5.60
C HIS A 30 6.16 2.00 4.33
N SER A 31 6.17 0.73 4.07
CA SER A 31 6.83 0.15 2.90
C SER A 31 5.91 -0.82 2.19
N MET A 32 6.10 -0.97 0.89
CA MET A 32 5.36 -1.93 0.06
C MET A 32 6.31 -2.76 -0.77
N ALA A 33 5.90 -3.99 -1.08
CA ALA A 33 6.59 -4.86 -2.02
C ALA A 33 5.60 -5.56 -2.96
N ALA A 34 6.04 -5.80 -4.19
CA ALA A 34 5.37 -6.71 -5.11
C ALA A 34 6.22 -7.97 -5.28
N THR A 35 5.58 -9.12 -5.49
CA THR A 35 6.24 -10.40 -5.64
C THR A 35 6.06 -10.97 -7.06
N GLU A 36 6.85 -11.98 -7.41
CA GLU A 36 6.70 -12.72 -8.68
C GLU A 36 5.31 -13.34 -8.86
N ASN A 37 4.67 -13.72 -7.74
CA ASN A 37 3.31 -14.24 -7.74
C ASN A 37 2.23 -13.16 -7.90
N GLY A 38 2.63 -11.88 -7.94
CA GLY A 38 1.74 -10.74 -8.07
C GLY A 38 1.13 -10.26 -6.75
N ASP A 39 1.59 -10.76 -5.60
CA ASP A 39 1.11 -10.29 -4.31
C ASP A 39 1.58 -8.86 -4.05
N CYS A 40 0.70 -8.04 -3.46
CA CYS A 40 1.01 -6.75 -2.89
C CYS A 40 1.20 -6.92 -1.38
N LEU A 41 2.40 -6.62 -0.89
CA LEU A 41 2.73 -6.68 0.54
C LEU A 41 2.90 -5.27 1.09
N ILE A 42 2.48 -5.04 2.35
CA ILE A 42 2.65 -3.78 3.05
C ILE A 42 3.10 -4.03 4.50
N TRP A 43 3.91 -3.13 5.07
CA TRP A 43 4.31 -3.12 6.47
C TRP A 43 4.71 -1.71 6.91
N GLY A 44 4.81 -1.49 8.21
CA GLY A 44 5.08 -0.19 8.82
C GLY A 44 3.81 0.45 9.36
N ARG A 45 3.78 1.77 9.45
CA ARG A 45 2.68 2.54 10.04
C ARG A 45 1.38 2.40 9.24
N ILE A 46 0.25 2.22 9.95
CA ILE A 46 -1.08 1.99 9.35
C ILE A 46 -2.20 2.82 9.96
N ASP A 47 -1.89 3.72 10.89
CA ASP A 47 -2.89 4.49 11.66
C ASP A 47 -3.50 5.69 10.90
N GLY A 48 -3.10 5.92 9.65
CA GLY A 48 -3.65 6.92 8.72
C GLY A 48 -4.34 6.28 7.50
N ALA A 49 -5.00 5.13 7.67
CA ALA A 49 -5.67 4.36 6.61
C ALA A 49 -4.73 3.78 5.52
N GLN A 50 -3.42 4.02 5.58
CA GLN A 50 -2.47 3.56 4.57
C GLN A 50 -2.26 2.04 4.57
N GLY A 51 -2.77 1.31 5.58
CA GLY A 51 -2.63 -0.14 5.68
C GLY A 51 -3.33 -0.93 4.58
N GLY A 52 -4.49 -0.47 4.12
CA GLY A 52 -5.29 -1.18 3.13
C GLY A 52 -6.12 -2.32 3.73
N PHE A 53 -6.48 -2.22 4.99
CA PHE A 53 -7.28 -3.20 5.74
C PHE A 53 -8.42 -2.53 6.47
N THR A 54 -9.54 -3.21 6.58
CA THR A 54 -10.64 -2.78 7.44
C THR A 54 -10.26 -2.85 8.92
N SER A 55 -10.97 -2.10 9.76
CA SER A 55 -10.79 -2.17 11.21
C SER A 55 -11.03 -3.60 11.75
N GLU A 56 -11.99 -4.33 11.17
CA GLU A 56 -12.30 -5.70 11.56
C GLU A 56 -11.16 -6.68 11.23
N GLU A 57 -10.55 -6.55 10.05
CA GLU A 57 -9.40 -7.35 9.65
C GLU A 57 -8.21 -7.08 10.58
N LEU A 58 -7.90 -5.81 10.85
CA LEU A 58 -6.82 -5.42 11.75
C LEU A 58 -7.03 -5.92 13.18
N GLN A 59 -8.28 -5.92 13.68
CA GLN A 59 -8.58 -6.44 15.03
C GLN A 59 -8.37 -7.95 15.12
N LYS A 60 -8.56 -8.71 14.06
CA LYS A 60 -8.35 -10.17 14.01
C LYS A 60 -6.88 -10.57 13.87
N MET A 61 -6.00 -9.65 13.44
CA MET A 61 -4.58 -9.94 13.27
C MET A 61 -3.90 -10.17 14.63
N PRO A 62 -3.01 -11.20 14.75
CA PRO A 62 -2.31 -11.49 15.99
C PRO A 62 -1.27 -10.41 16.33
N GLY A 63 -0.85 -10.36 17.60
CA GLY A 63 0.05 -9.33 18.11
C GLY A 63 1.49 -9.39 17.58
N ASP A 64 1.92 -10.49 16.99
CA ASP A 64 3.18 -10.61 16.27
C ASP A 64 3.12 -10.07 14.84
N VAL A 65 1.93 -9.79 14.31
CA VAL A 65 1.69 -9.15 13.01
C VAL A 65 1.37 -7.68 13.17
N VAL A 66 0.54 -7.30 14.16
CA VAL A 66 0.08 -5.94 14.36
C VAL A 66 0.41 -5.44 15.76
N MET A 67 1.18 -4.35 15.85
CA MET A 67 1.38 -3.61 17.09
C MET A 67 0.20 -2.66 17.32
N ARG A 68 -0.30 -2.65 18.56
CA ARG A 68 -1.40 -1.79 19.02
C ARG A 68 -0.92 -0.84 20.10
N ASP A 69 -1.61 0.29 20.22
CA ASP A 69 -1.36 1.23 21.32
C ASP A 69 -2.08 0.82 22.61
N HIS A 70 -1.99 1.67 23.64
CA HIS A 70 -2.59 1.46 24.95
C HIS A 70 -4.15 1.43 24.93
N ARG A 71 -4.77 1.87 23.84
CA ARG A 71 -6.23 1.81 23.62
C ARG A 71 -6.64 0.59 22.79
N ASN A 72 -5.68 -0.28 22.48
CA ASN A 72 -5.84 -1.42 21.58
C ASN A 72 -6.10 -1.03 20.12
N ASP A 73 -5.75 0.21 19.70
CA ASP A 73 -5.85 0.64 18.32
C ASP A 73 -4.65 0.15 17.49
N PRO A 74 -4.86 -0.45 16.31
CA PRO A 74 -3.79 -0.88 15.42
C PRO A 74 -2.94 0.30 14.94
N ARG A 75 -1.62 0.22 15.08
CA ARG A 75 -0.69 1.32 14.74
C ARG A 75 0.36 0.94 13.72
N ILE A 76 0.91 -0.27 13.80
CA ILE A 76 2.03 -0.69 12.96
C ILE A 76 1.86 -2.15 12.54
N LEU A 77 2.02 -2.44 11.26
CA LEU A 77 2.27 -3.80 10.77
C LEU A 77 3.75 -4.12 10.96
N LEU A 78 4.02 -5.10 11.79
CA LEU A 78 5.38 -5.52 12.17
C LEU A 78 6.08 -6.34 11.08
N VAL A 79 5.29 -6.98 10.22
CA VAL A 79 5.78 -7.87 9.15
C VAL A 79 5.10 -7.56 7.82
N PRO A 80 5.76 -7.82 6.68
CA PRO A 80 5.13 -7.72 5.36
C PRO A 80 3.86 -8.56 5.27
N THR A 81 2.73 -7.90 5.15
CA THR A 81 1.39 -8.47 5.16
C THR A 81 0.74 -8.30 3.79
N LYS A 82 0.13 -9.36 3.27
CA LYS A 82 -0.54 -9.34 1.96
C LYS A 82 -1.82 -8.52 2.02
N VAL A 83 -2.00 -7.64 1.04
CA VAL A 83 -3.21 -6.84 0.85
C VAL A 83 -4.14 -7.57 -0.10
N GLU A 84 -5.03 -8.41 0.45
CA GLU A 84 -5.90 -9.32 -0.33
C GLU A 84 -6.97 -8.58 -1.15
N ALA A 85 -7.29 -7.34 -0.80
CA ALA A 85 -8.29 -6.54 -1.50
C ALA A 85 -7.83 -6.10 -2.90
N VAL A 86 -6.52 -5.97 -3.16
CA VAL A 86 -5.99 -5.72 -4.50
C VAL A 86 -6.25 -6.94 -5.38
N LYS A 87 -7.06 -6.77 -6.43
CA LYS A 87 -7.34 -7.84 -7.39
C LYS A 87 -6.46 -7.73 -8.62
N GLY A 88 -5.87 -8.86 -9.02
CA GLY A 88 -4.88 -8.95 -10.10
C GLY A 88 -3.43 -8.90 -9.60
N ALA A 89 -2.50 -9.25 -10.46
CA ALA A 89 -1.08 -9.30 -10.14
C ALA A 89 -0.47 -7.89 -10.08
N THR A 90 -0.04 -7.45 -8.91
CA THR A 90 0.61 -6.16 -8.71
C THR A 90 1.97 -6.12 -9.39
N THR A 91 2.19 -5.13 -10.25
CA THR A 91 3.45 -4.94 -10.99
C THR A 91 4.14 -3.62 -10.67
N LYS A 92 3.38 -2.60 -10.28
CA LYS A 92 3.89 -1.27 -9.94
C LYS A 92 3.35 -0.82 -8.60
N LEU A 93 4.18 -0.14 -7.83
CA LEU A 93 3.90 0.37 -6.50
C LEU A 93 4.20 1.86 -6.44
N ALA A 94 3.35 2.63 -5.78
CA ALA A 94 3.61 4.02 -5.44
C ALA A 94 3.01 4.34 -4.06
N PRO A 95 3.71 4.02 -2.97
CA PRO A 95 3.36 4.50 -1.66
C PRO A 95 3.71 5.99 -1.53
N GLY A 96 2.72 6.79 -1.13
CA GLY A 96 2.87 8.19 -0.75
C GLY A 96 3.16 8.35 0.74
N PRO A 97 3.03 9.57 1.29
CA PRO A 97 3.14 9.78 2.74
C PRO A 97 2.10 8.98 3.53
N GLU A 98 0.82 9.05 3.14
CA GLU A 98 -0.30 8.43 3.84
C GLU A 98 -1.35 7.82 2.89
N HIS A 99 -1.04 7.71 1.59
CA HIS A 99 -1.88 7.06 0.59
C HIS A 99 -1.05 6.18 -0.33
N ASN A 100 -1.70 5.26 -1.00
CA ASN A 100 -1.03 4.27 -1.84
C ASN A 100 -1.75 4.11 -3.18
N LEU A 101 -0.96 3.88 -4.21
CA LEU A 101 -1.46 3.40 -5.50
C LEU A 101 -0.64 2.20 -5.97
N VAL A 102 -1.32 1.28 -6.63
CA VAL A 102 -0.67 0.17 -7.34
C VAL A 102 -1.26 0.03 -8.73
N VAL A 103 -0.47 -0.52 -9.65
CA VAL A 103 -0.95 -0.94 -10.97
C VAL A 103 -0.72 -2.43 -11.13
N THR A 104 -1.74 -3.13 -11.61
CA THR A 104 -1.70 -4.57 -11.87
C THR A 104 -1.22 -4.86 -13.29
N LYS A 105 -0.92 -6.13 -13.56
CA LYS A 105 -0.51 -6.63 -14.87
C LYS A 105 -1.55 -6.34 -15.98
N GLU A 106 -2.82 -6.28 -15.60
CA GLU A 106 -3.94 -5.96 -16.48
C GLU A 106 -4.08 -4.45 -16.75
N GLY A 107 -3.15 -3.62 -16.24
CA GLY A 107 -3.18 -2.18 -16.41
C GLY A 107 -4.28 -1.47 -15.60
N LYS A 108 -4.75 -2.08 -14.51
CA LYS A 108 -5.74 -1.48 -13.61
C LYS A 108 -5.04 -0.87 -12.40
N ALA A 109 -5.51 0.31 -11.98
CA ALA A 109 -4.99 1.00 -10.80
C ALA A 109 -5.94 0.85 -9.60
N TRP A 110 -5.33 0.61 -8.44
CA TRP A 110 -6.01 0.56 -7.15
C TRP A 110 -5.39 1.60 -6.22
N SER A 111 -6.20 2.24 -5.39
CA SER A 111 -5.73 3.23 -4.42
C SER A 111 -6.43 3.10 -3.08
N TRP A 112 -5.76 3.57 -2.02
CA TRP A 112 -6.28 3.62 -0.66
C TRP A 112 -5.43 4.56 0.21
N GLY A 113 -5.93 4.86 1.39
CA GLY A 113 -5.29 5.71 2.38
C GLY A 113 -5.97 7.06 2.52
N PHE A 114 -5.23 8.02 3.05
CA PHE A 114 -5.69 9.40 3.27
C PHE A 114 -6.10 10.08 1.96
N SER A 115 -7.26 10.77 1.94
CA SER A 115 -7.83 11.32 0.70
C SER A 115 -8.37 12.74 0.81
N ALA A 116 -8.09 13.49 1.89
CA ALA A 116 -8.62 14.84 2.10
C ALA A 116 -8.30 15.87 0.99
N ASN A 117 -7.39 15.53 0.07
CA ASN A 117 -7.06 16.33 -1.12
C ASN A 117 -7.32 15.56 -2.42
N TYR A 118 -8.22 14.58 -2.41
CA TYR A 118 -8.56 13.72 -3.56
C TYR A 118 -7.38 12.92 -4.11
N GLN A 119 -6.28 12.76 -3.35
CA GLN A 119 -5.04 12.13 -3.81
C GLN A 119 -5.18 10.65 -4.16
N THR A 120 -6.24 9.97 -3.70
CA THR A 120 -6.56 8.60 -4.11
C THR A 120 -7.12 8.52 -5.54
N GLY A 121 -7.62 9.64 -6.09
CA GLY A 121 -8.25 9.66 -7.42
C GLY A 121 -9.63 9.00 -7.49
N LEU A 122 -10.27 8.76 -6.34
CA LEU A 122 -11.58 8.10 -6.23
C LEU A 122 -12.75 9.09 -6.11
N GLY A 123 -12.47 10.39 -6.13
CA GLY A 123 -13.50 11.44 -6.04
C GLY A 123 -14.10 11.61 -4.64
N THR A 124 -13.40 11.20 -3.61
CA THR A 124 -13.78 11.37 -2.20
C THR A 124 -12.69 12.08 -1.40
N GLU A 125 -13.10 12.85 -0.41
CA GLU A 125 -12.24 13.43 0.63
C GLU A 125 -12.16 12.53 1.88
N ASP A 126 -12.99 11.49 1.95
CA ASP A 126 -12.95 10.51 3.03
C ASP A 126 -11.76 9.54 2.87
N ASP A 127 -11.19 9.13 3.98
CA ASP A 127 -10.14 8.11 4.01
C ASP A 127 -10.64 6.79 3.41
N VAL A 128 -9.85 6.21 2.54
CA VAL A 128 -10.16 4.95 1.86
C VAL A 128 -9.41 3.82 2.56
N LEU A 129 -10.11 3.06 3.38
CA LEU A 129 -9.50 2.01 4.22
C LEU A 129 -9.00 0.80 3.42
N GLU A 130 -9.74 0.41 2.38
CA GLU A 130 -9.41 -0.74 1.54
C GLU A 130 -9.03 -0.32 0.12
N PRO A 131 -8.09 -1.04 -0.52
CA PRO A 131 -7.80 -0.84 -1.92
C PRO A 131 -9.07 -0.80 -2.78
N THR A 132 -9.27 0.30 -3.46
CA THR A 132 -10.43 0.54 -4.32
C THR A 132 -9.96 0.78 -5.75
N LEU A 133 -10.63 0.16 -6.71
CA LEU A 133 -10.33 0.32 -8.13
C LEU A 133 -10.61 1.76 -8.56
N ILE A 134 -9.65 2.40 -9.22
CA ILE A 134 -9.87 3.69 -9.87
C ILE A 134 -10.56 3.42 -11.21
N ASP A 135 -11.88 3.66 -11.26
CA ASP A 135 -12.73 3.37 -12.43
C ASP A 135 -13.46 4.64 -12.92
N ASN A 136 -12.73 5.76 -13.02
CA ASN A 136 -13.27 6.99 -13.59
C ASN A 136 -12.99 7.08 -15.11
N SER A 137 -13.67 8.00 -15.80
CA SER A 137 -13.59 8.17 -17.25
C SER A 137 -12.18 8.48 -17.78
N ALA A 138 -11.28 9.00 -16.93
CA ALA A 138 -9.92 9.32 -17.34
C ALA A 138 -9.04 8.07 -17.50
N VAL A 139 -9.35 6.96 -16.79
CA VAL A 139 -8.50 5.76 -16.74
C VAL A 139 -9.21 4.48 -17.18
N LYS A 140 -10.54 4.45 -17.19
CA LYS A 140 -11.36 3.25 -17.40
C LYS A 140 -10.97 2.43 -18.63
N GLU A 141 -10.73 3.12 -19.75
CA GLU A 141 -10.42 2.49 -21.06
C GLU A 141 -8.91 2.41 -21.33
N LYS A 142 -8.06 2.68 -20.32
CA LYS A 142 -6.61 2.71 -20.49
C LYS A 142 -5.94 1.49 -19.87
N ALA A 143 -4.92 0.99 -20.55
CA ALA A 143 -3.96 0.05 -19.99
C ALA A 143 -2.86 0.85 -19.28
N LEU A 144 -3.00 1.04 -17.98
CA LEU A 144 -2.06 1.84 -17.20
C LEU A 144 -0.72 1.10 -17.07
N ASN A 145 0.38 1.84 -17.21
CA ASN A 145 1.74 1.29 -17.20
C ASN A 145 2.69 1.97 -16.22
N GLY A 146 2.26 3.05 -15.58
CA GLY A 146 3.03 3.75 -14.56
C GLY A 146 2.17 4.34 -13.48
N VAL A 147 2.74 4.46 -12.28
CA VAL A 147 2.11 5.03 -11.10
C VAL A 147 3.14 5.76 -10.25
N PHE A 148 2.78 6.94 -9.77
CA PHE A 148 3.63 7.82 -8.97
C PHE A 148 2.78 8.53 -7.92
N THR A 149 3.38 8.85 -6.79
CA THR A 149 2.77 9.63 -5.71
C THR A 149 3.67 10.77 -5.30
N GLY A 150 3.05 11.88 -4.93
CA GLY A 150 3.70 12.97 -4.21
C GLY A 150 3.10 13.16 -2.82
N GLY A 151 3.28 14.35 -2.24
CA GLY A 151 2.72 14.64 -0.91
C GLY A 151 1.20 14.54 -0.86
N GLN A 152 0.53 15.21 -1.78
CA GLN A 152 -0.93 15.34 -1.84
C GLN A 152 -1.49 15.12 -3.24
N TYR A 153 -0.78 14.35 -4.08
CA TYR A 153 -1.23 14.05 -5.44
C TYR A 153 -0.76 12.68 -5.89
N SER A 154 -1.39 12.17 -6.92
CA SER A 154 -1.02 10.94 -7.63
C SER A 154 -0.99 11.15 -9.12
N MET A 155 -0.14 10.39 -9.80
CA MET A 155 -0.07 10.37 -11.27
C MET A 155 -0.14 8.94 -11.79
N LEU A 156 -0.89 8.76 -12.85
CA LEU A 156 -0.98 7.52 -13.61
C LEU A 156 -0.57 7.79 -15.05
N THR A 157 0.13 6.86 -15.65
CA THR A 157 0.51 6.91 -17.06
C THR A 157 -0.04 5.73 -17.84
N ALA A 158 -0.31 5.97 -19.11
CA ALA A 158 -0.68 4.95 -20.10
C ALA A 158 0.09 5.23 -21.41
N PRO A 159 0.24 4.26 -22.32
CA PRO A 159 0.77 4.50 -23.64
C PRO A 159 -0.04 5.61 -24.35
N ALA A 160 0.65 6.42 -25.16
CA ALA A 160 -0.04 7.36 -26.05
C ALA A 160 -0.93 6.59 -27.03
N GLN A 161 -2.12 7.11 -27.25
CA GLN A 161 -3.05 6.60 -28.27
C GLN A 161 -2.74 7.20 -29.62
#